data_66a62d924796f750c77787afb6eaa62a
#
_entry.id   66a62d924796f750c77787afb6eaa62a
#
_cell.length_a   1.000
_cell.length_b   1.000
_cell.length_c   1.000
_cell.angle_alpha   90.00
_cell.angle_beta   90.00
_cell.angle_gamma   90.00
#
_symmetry.space_group_name_H-M   'P 1'
#
loop_
_entity.id
_entity.type
_entity.pdbx_description
1 polymer ?
#
loop_
_entity_poly.entity_id
_entity_poly.type
_entity_poly.pdbx_seq_one_letter_code
_entity_poly.pdbx_strand_id
1 'polypeptide(L)'
;MIIILLGPPGAGKGTQAVYIKNQFKIPHVSTGDMLREAVKNETEVGLIVKGVMERGDLVSDDLLLKLIDERIKDDDCNNGFILDGYPRNQKQASSLDKILSQSNKNIDAIVQIEVDFSILEKRITGRANENKGEKRVDDNLEVLKNRLLEYAVSYTHLRAHETPCHL
;
A
#
# COMPACT_ATOMS: atom_id res chain seq x y z
N MET A 1 -5.60 15.14 -8.43
CA MET A 1 -4.51 14.29 -8.98
C MET A 1 -4.40 13.01 -8.16
N ILE A 2 -4.47 11.84 -8.81
CA ILE A 2 -4.42 10.53 -8.16
C ILE A 2 -3.16 9.81 -8.61
N ILE A 3 -2.30 9.44 -7.66
CA ILE A 3 -1.03 8.75 -7.91
C ILE A 3 -1.05 7.41 -7.20
N ILE A 4 -0.69 6.34 -7.89
CA ILE A 4 -0.52 5.01 -7.29
C ILE A 4 0.97 4.73 -7.12
N LEU A 5 1.37 4.32 -5.91
CA LEU A 5 2.74 3.89 -5.62
C LEU A 5 2.80 2.36 -5.53
N LEU A 6 3.56 1.76 -6.43
CA LEU A 6 3.83 0.33 -6.46
C LEU A 6 5.28 0.03 -6.06
N GLY A 7 5.52 -1.16 -5.55
CA GLY A 7 6.85 -1.63 -5.17
C GLY A 7 6.84 -2.56 -3.96
N PRO A 8 7.91 -3.34 -3.76
CA PRO A 8 8.00 -4.31 -2.69
C PRO A 8 7.98 -3.68 -1.29
N PRO A 9 7.67 -4.44 -0.24
CA PRO A 9 7.86 -3.98 1.14
C PRO A 9 9.32 -3.59 1.36
N GLY A 10 9.55 -2.45 2.03
CA GLY A 10 10.91 -1.91 2.22
C GLY A 10 11.47 -1.08 1.06
N ALA A 11 10.78 -0.96 -0.07
CA ALA A 11 11.26 -0.19 -1.24
C ALA A 11 11.38 1.33 -1.00
N GLY A 12 10.77 1.85 0.05
CA GLY A 12 10.80 3.29 0.35
C GLY A 12 9.57 4.06 -0.15
N LYS A 13 8.48 3.38 -0.51
CA LYS A 13 7.23 4.01 -0.97
C LYS A 13 6.76 5.13 -0.04
N GLY A 14 6.65 4.85 1.27
CA GLY A 14 6.21 5.85 2.24
C GLY A 14 7.14 7.08 2.31
N THR A 15 8.44 6.90 2.16
CA THR A 15 9.39 8.01 2.09
C THR A 15 9.14 8.87 0.87
N GLN A 16 8.96 8.27 -0.30
CA GLN A 16 8.64 8.99 -1.54
C GLN A 16 7.25 9.65 -1.47
N ALA A 17 6.28 8.97 -0.85
CA ALA A 17 4.94 9.53 -0.64
C ALA A 17 4.98 10.85 0.15
N VAL A 18 5.87 10.99 1.13
CA VAL A 18 6.02 12.25 1.90
C VAL A 18 6.46 13.39 1.00
N TYR A 19 7.42 13.18 0.10
CA TYR A 19 7.86 14.20 -0.85
C TYR A 19 6.74 14.59 -1.84
N ILE A 20 6.05 13.60 -2.40
CA ILE A 20 4.93 13.80 -3.33
C ILE A 20 3.79 14.55 -2.62
N LYS A 21 3.40 14.11 -1.42
CA LYS A 21 2.39 14.78 -0.58
C LYS A 21 2.71 16.25 -0.40
N ASN A 22 3.96 16.57 -0.05
CA ASN A 22 4.38 17.94 0.21
C ASN A 22 4.40 18.80 -1.08
N GLN A 23 4.79 18.22 -2.20
CA GLN A 23 4.87 18.90 -3.48
C GLN A 23 3.49 19.20 -4.08
N PHE A 24 2.60 18.21 -4.04
CA PHE A 24 1.29 18.31 -4.72
C PHE A 24 0.14 18.64 -3.76
N LYS A 25 0.39 18.71 -2.45
CA LYS A 25 -0.61 19.02 -1.41
C LYS A 25 -1.81 18.06 -1.44
N ILE A 26 -1.55 16.77 -1.68
CA ILE A 26 -2.53 15.69 -1.67
C ILE A 26 -2.21 14.70 -0.54
N PRO A 27 -3.21 14.08 0.11
CA PRO A 27 -2.98 13.14 1.20
C PRO A 27 -2.32 11.84 0.73
N HIS A 28 -1.58 11.21 1.65
CA HIS A 28 -1.03 9.87 1.49
C HIS A 28 -2.00 8.86 2.10
N VAL A 29 -2.63 8.05 1.28
CA VAL A 29 -3.53 6.96 1.65
C VAL A 29 -2.75 5.64 1.58
N SER A 30 -2.26 5.19 2.71
CA SER A 30 -1.49 3.94 2.84
C SER A 30 -2.37 2.87 3.47
N THR A 31 -2.66 1.82 2.72
CA THR A 31 -3.45 0.69 3.22
C THR A 31 -2.79 0.01 4.43
N GLY A 32 -1.45 -0.08 4.41
CA GLY A 32 -0.70 -0.62 5.53
C GLY A 32 -0.80 0.24 6.79
N ASP A 33 -0.79 1.57 6.66
CA ASP A 33 -0.90 2.47 7.82
C ASP A 33 -2.33 2.47 8.36
N MET A 34 -3.34 2.48 7.51
CA MET A 34 -4.75 2.37 7.91
C MET A 34 -5.02 1.10 8.71
N LEU A 35 -4.50 -0.05 8.24
CA LEU A 35 -4.66 -1.32 8.96
C LEU A 35 -3.91 -1.33 10.30
N ARG A 36 -2.69 -0.78 10.34
CA ARG A 36 -1.92 -0.65 11.61
C ARG A 36 -2.62 0.24 12.62
N GLU A 37 -3.18 1.35 12.16
CA GLU A 37 -3.97 2.24 13.01
C GLU A 37 -5.23 1.55 13.53
N ALA A 38 -5.94 0.82 12.69
CA ALA A 38 -7.10 0.03 13.10
C ALA A 38 -6.74 -1.01 14.18
N VAL A 39 -5.60 -1.70 14.04
CA VAL A 39 -5.09 -2.66 15.05
C VAL A 39 -4.71 -1.94 16.35
N LYS A 40 -4.02 -0.79 16.25
CA LYS A 40 -3.61 0.00 17.43
C LYS A 40 -4.80 0.52 18.21
N ASN A 41 -5.84 0.95 17.50
CA ASN A 41 -7.07 1.49 18.08
C ASN A 41 -8.09 0.40 18.46
N GLU A 42 -7.72 -0.88 18.31
CA GLU A 42 -8.56 -2.05 18.61
C GLU A 42 -9.95 -1.97 17.99
N THR A 43 -10.07 -1.39 16.80
CA THR A 43 -11.33 -1.34 16.06
C THR A 43 -11.77 -2.76 15.67
N GLU A 44 -13.04 -2.94 15.32
CA GLU A 44 -13.56 -4.23 14.84
C GLU A 44 -12.73 -4.77 13.67
N VAL A 45 -12.40 -3.91 12.70
CA VAL A 45 -11.49 -4.25 11.60
C VAL A 45 -10.10 -4.61 12.10
N GLY A 46 -9.56 -3.84 13.05
CA GLY A 46 -8.24 -4.07 13.63
C GLY A 46 -8.13 -5.45 14.29
N LEU A 47 -9.16 -5.86 15.04
CA LEU A 47 -9.23 -7.19 15.66
C LEU A 47 -9.24 -8.32 14.63
N ILE A 48 -9.97 -8.14 13.53
CA ILE A 48 -10.04 -9.13 12.43
C ILE A 48 -8.69 -9.28 11.73
N VAL A 49 -8.01 -8.17 11.43
CA VAL A 49 -6.81 -8.19 10.58
C VAL A 49 -5.50 -8.40 11.35
N LYS A 50 -5.51 -8.28 12.68
CA LYS A 50 -4.31 -8.38 13.51
C LYS A 50 -3.49 -9.64 13.22
N GLY A 51 -4.11 -10.82 13.32
CA GLY A 51 -3.42 -12.08 13.09
C GLY A 51 -2.95 -12.27 11.64
N VAL A 52 -3.67 -11.72 10.66
CA VAL A 52 -3.27 -11.74 9.25
C VAL A 52 -2.00 -10.90 9.05
N MET A 53 -1.97 -9.70 9.64
CA MET A 53 -0.81 -8.81 9.55
C MET A 53 0.42 -9.33 10.27
N GLU A 54 0.25 -9.98 11.42
CA GLU A 54 1.34 -10.59 12.20
C GLU A 54 2.06 -11.71 11.43
N ARG A 55 1.34 -12.44 10.57
CA ARG A 55 1.92 -13.45 9.68
C ARG A 55 2.48 -12.88 8.38
N GLY A 56 2.16 -11.63 8.06
CA GLY A 56 2.52 -10.98 6.79
C GLY A 56 1.64 -11.38 5.60
N ASP A 57 0.50 -12.03 5.87
CA ASP A 57 -0.48 -12.44 4.88
C ASP A 57 -1.23 -11.23 4.29
N LEU A 58 -1.91 -11.43 3.17
CA LEU A 58 -2.78 -10.41 2.57
C LEU A 58 -4.14 -10.37 3.26
N VAL A 59 -4.58 -9.17 3.60
CA VAL A 59 -5.95 -8.92 4.06
C VAL A 59 -6.91 -9.11 2.89
N SER A 60 -8.14 -9.53 3.15
CA SER A 60 -9.13 -9.79 2.11
C SER A 60 -9.36 -8.55 1.22
N ASP A 61 -9.51 -8.80 -0.10
CA ASP A 61 -9.71 -7.74 -1.10
C ASP A 61 -10.92 -6.87 -0.78
N ASP A 62 -12.02 -7.50 -0.34
CA ASP A 62 -13.29 -6.81 -0.07
C ASP A 62 -13.17 -5.86 1.13
N LEU A 63 -12.44 -6.28 2.17
CA LEU A 63 -12.20 -5.44 3.35
C LEU A 63 -11.29 -4.25 3.01
N LEU A 64 -10.22 -4.49 2.26
CA LEU A 64 -9.33 -3.42 1.80
C LEU A 64 -10.07 -2.42 0.91
N LEU A 65 -10.89 -2.92 -0.01
CA LEU A 65 -11.67 -2.09 -0.92
C LEU A 65 -12.63 -1.18 -0.14
N LYS A 66 -13.33 -1.72 0.85
CA LYS A 66 -14.23 -0.94 1.71
C LYS A 66 -13.49 0.16 2.46
N LEU A 67 -12.36 -0.15 3.08
CA LEU A 67 -11.53 0.83 3.78
C LEU A 67 -11.05 1.96 2.85
N ILE A 68 -10.62 1.60 1.64
CA ILE A 68 -10.17 2.59 0.64
C ILE A 68 -11.34 3.44 0.18
N ASP A 69 -12.49 2.83 -0.14
CA ASP A 69 -13.69 3.54 -0.60
C ASP A 69 -14.19 4.56 0.44
N GLU A 70 -14.16 4.20 1.72
CA GLU A 70 -14.48 5.12 2.81
C GLU A 70 -13.44 6.26 2.88
N ARG A 71 -12.14 5.95 2.89
CA ARG A 71 -11.06 6.93 3.06
C ARG A 71 -10.95 7.95 1.92
N ILE A 72 -11.15 7.54 0.68
CA ILE A 72 -11.05 8.45 -0.47
C ILE A 72 -12.25 9.41 -0.62
N LYS A 73 -13.28 9.25 0.21
CA LYS A 73 -14.44 10.16 0.31
C LYS A 73 -14.23 11.28 1.31
N ASP A 74 -13.16 11.22 2.13
CA ASP A 74 -12.83 12.29 3.05
C ASP A 74 -12.49 13.58 2.30
N ASP A 75 -12.77 14.73 2.91
CA ASP A 75 -12.63 16.06 2.31
C ASP A 75 -11.21 16.35 1.81
N ASP A 76 -10.18 15.84 2.50
CA ASP A 76 -8.79 16.02 2.11
C ASP A 76 -8.43 15.31 0.80
N CYS A 77 -9.22 14.30 0.38
CA CYS A 77 -9.07 13.56 -0.87
C CYS A 77 -9.78 14.19 -2.08
N ASN A 78 -10.49 15.31 -1.90
CA ASN A 78 -11.23 15.94 -2.98
C ASN A 78 -10.33 16.39 -4.14
N ASN A 79 -9.14 16.90 -3.84
CA ASN A 79 -8.16 17.36 -4.83
C ASN A 79 -7.25 16.23 -5.38
N GLY A 80 -7.43 15.02 -4.87
CA GLY A 80 -6.65 13.83 -5.22
C GLY A 80 -5.94 13.24 -4.00
N PHE A 81 -5.18 12.18 -4.24
CA PHE A 81 -4.47 11.43 -3.19
C PHE A 81 -3.36 10.56 -3.78
N ILE A 82 -2.47 10.11 -2.90
CA ILE A 82 -1.47 9.09 -3.21
C ILE A 82 -1.96 7.79 -2.60
N LEU A 83 -2.12 6.73 -3.40
CA LEU A 83 -2.51 5.41 -2.92
C LEU A 83 -1.27 4.51 -2.83
N ASP A 84 -0.95 4.03 -1.62
CA ASP A 84 0.22 3.20 -1.34
C ASP A 84 -0.20 1.81 -0.81
N GLY A 85 0.33 0.77 -1.45
CA GLY A 85 0.10 -0.61 -1.07
C GLY A 85 -1.20 -1.21 -1.62
N TYR A 86 -1.86 -0.55 -2.56
CA TYR A 86 -3.03 -1.01 -3.31
C TYR A 86 -3.03 -0.35 -4.70
N PRO A 87 -3.43 -1.05 -5.79
CA PRO A 87 -3.79 -2.47 -5.86
C PRO A 87 -2.56 -3.39 -5.79
N ARG A 88 -2.76 -4.66 -5.42
CA ARG A 88 -1.73 -5.69 -5.41
C ARG A 88 -1.99 -6.84 -6.41
N ASN A 89 -3.21 -6.92 -6.91
CA ASN A 89 -3.61 -7.90 -7.93
C ASN A 89 -4.60 -7.28 -8.91
N GLN A 90 -4.89 -8.02 -10.01
CA GLN A 90 -5.77 -7.56 -11.08
C GLN A 90 -7.22 -7.31 -10.62
N LYS A 91 -7.73 -8.15 -9.70
CA LYS A 91 -9.08 -7.99 -9.15
C LYS A 91 -9.20 -6.68 -8.38
N GLN A 92 -8.20 -6.36 -7.56
CA GLN A 92 -8.13 -5.11 -6.83
C GLN A 92 -8.03 -3.90 -7.78
N ALA A 93 -7.22 -4.00 -8.85
CA ALA A 93 -7.10 -2.94 -9.84
C ALA A 93 -8.44 -2.65 -10.51
N SER A 94 -9.13 -3.68 -10.99
CA SER A 94 -10.47 -3.53 -11.59
C SER A 94 -11.52 -2.98 -10.63
N SER A 95 -11.41 -3.30 -9.34
CA SER A 95 -12.30 -2.78 -8.31
C SER A 95 -12.04 -1.31 -8.01
N LEU A 96 -10.76 -0.91 -7.99
CA LEU A 96 -10.37 0.50 -7.83
C LEU A 96 -10.88 1.35 -8.99
N ASP A 97 -10.70 0.88 -10.24
CA ASP A 97 -11.20 1.58 -11.42
C ASP A 97 -12.71 1.83 -11.38
N LYS A 98 -13.49 0.85 -10.90
CA LYS A 98 -14.94 1.01 -10.72
C LYS A 98 -15.27 2.11 -9.71
N ILE A 99 -14.62 2.13 -8.55
CA ILE A 99 -14.87 3.14 -7.51
C ILE A 99 -14.49 4.53 -8.03
N LEU A 100 -13.33 4.67 -8.67
CA LEU A 100 -12.90 5.95 -9.21
C LEU A 100 -13.83 6.46 -10.32
N SER A 101 -14.25 5.57 -11.22
CA SER A 101 -15.19 5.90 -12.29
C SER A 101 -16.54 6.39 -11.76
N GLN A 102 -17.05 5.80 -10.68
CA GLN A 102 -18.30 6.24 -10.03
C GLN A 102 -18.19 7.67 -9.47
N SER A 103 -16.97 8.10 -9.13
CA SER A 103 -16.68 9.44 -8.62
C SER A 103 -16.16 10.39 -9.70
N ASN A 104 -16.19 10.01 -10.99
CA ASN A 104 -15.61 10.76 -12.11
C ASN A 104 -14.12 11.12 -11.88
N LYS A 105 -13.38 10.23 -11.21
CA LYS A 105 -11.95 10.37 -10.93
C LYS A 105 -11.16 9.39 -11.80
N ASN A 106 -9.99 9.80 -12.26
CA ASN A 106 -9.07 8.96 -13.02
C ASN A 106 -7.71 8.91 -12.35
N ILE A 107 -6.96 7.83 -12.60
CA ILE A 107 -5.55 7.72 -12.17
C ILE A 107 -4.71 8.57 -13.10
N ASP A 108 -3.96 9.53 -12.54
CA ASP A 108 -3.09 10.42 -13.30
C ASP A 108 -1.69 9.83 -13.51
N ALA A 109 -1.19 9.05 -12.53
CA ALA A 109 0.13 8.44 -12.64
C ALA A 109 0.23 7.16 -11.80
N ILE A 110 1.00 6.19 -12.32
CA ILE A 110 1.43 5.00 -11.60
C ILE A 110 2.95 5.05 -11.50
N VAL A 111 3.48 5.07 -10.28
CA VAL A 111 4.91 5.12 -10.01
C VAL A 111 5.35 3.82 -9.36
N GLN A 112 6.17 3.06 -10.05
CA GLN A 112 6.75 1.83 -9.55
C GLN A 112 8.16 2.10 -9.01
N ILE A 113 8.41 1.69 -7.76
CA ILE A 113 9.74 1.73 -7.16
C ILE A 113 10.36 0.34 -7.26
N GLU A 114 11.37 0.21 -8.09
CA GLU A 114 12.16 -1.01 -8.23
C GLU A 114 13.37 -0.94 -7.30
N VAL A 115 13.63 -2.00 -6.56
CA VAL A 115 14.76 -2.11 -5.63
C VAL A 115 15.28 -3.53 -5.68
N ASP A 116 16.60 -3.65 -5.65
CA ASP A 116 17.26 -4.95 -5.52
C ASP A 116 16.85 -5.63 -4.20
N PHE A 117 16.41 -6.88 -4.30
CA PHE A 117 15.96 -7.66 -3.14
C PHE A 117 17.04 -7.80 -2.05
N SER A 118 18.32 -7.83 -2.43
CA SER A 118 19.44 -7.90 -1.50
C SER A 118 19.52 -6.69 -0.55
N ILE A 119 18.96 -5.55 -0.96
CA ILE A 119 18.96 -4.31 -0.18
C ILE A 119 17.76 -4.26 0.76
N LEU A 120 16.65 -4.91 0.41
CA LEU A 120 15.39 -4.83 1.16
C LEU A 120 15.52 -5.38 2.58
N GLU A 121 16.22 -6.51 2.74
CA GLU A 121 16.45 -7.13 4.04
C GLU A 121 17.23 -6.19 4.97
N LYS A 122 18.31 -5.55 4.47
CA LYS A 122 19.11 -4.58 5.23
C LYS A 122 18.28 -3.35 5.63
N ARG A 123 17.43 -2.84 4.74
CA ARG A 123 16.57 -1.67 5.01
C ARG A 123 15.54 -1.92 6.09
N ILE A 124 14.93 -3.11 6.10
CA ILE A 124 13.89 -3.43 7.09
C ILE A 124 14.53 -3.72 8.44
N THR A 125 15.66 -4.44 8.48
CA THR A 125 16.42 -4.65 9.72
C THR A 125 16.92 -3.32 10.28
N GLY A 126 17.41 -2.42 9.43
CA GLY A 126 17.82 -1.05 9.83
C GLY A 126 16.65 -0.27 10.43
N ARG A 127 15.49 -0.26 9.76
CA ARG A 127 14.29 0.43 10.25
C ARG A 127 13.80 -0.10 11.60
N ALA A 128 13.83 -1.42 11.81
CA ALA A 128 13.47 -2.04 13.08
C ALA A 128 14.40 -1.63 14.23
N ASN A 129 15.67 -1.31 13.92
CA ASN A 129 16.67 -0.85 14.89
C ASN A 129 16.62 0.67 15.13
N GLU A 130 16.28 1.46 14.13
CA GLU A 130 16.23 2.93 14.20
C GLU A 130 14.98 3.46 14.93
N ASN A 131 13.84 2.76 14.80
CA ASN A 131 12.60 3.13 15.47
C ASN A 131 12.62 2.69 16.94
N LYS A 132 13.30 3.48 17.79
CA LYS A 132 13.37 3.28 19.25
C LYS A 132 12.01 3.46 19.98
N GLY A 133 10.91 3.81 19.29
CA GLY A 133 9.63 4.13 19.93
C GLY A 133 8.48 3.16 19.64
N GLU A 134 8.18 2.86 18.39
CA GLU A 134 7.08 1.95 18.02
C GLU A 134 7.56 0.97 16.95
N LYS A 135 7.96 -0.23 17.39
CA LYS A 135 8.20 -1.33 16.44
C LYS A 135 6.86 -1.69 15.78
N ARG A 136 6.83 -1.68 14.45
CA ARG A 136 5.69 -2.25 13.72
C ARG A 136 5.62 -3.74 14.02
N VAL A 137 4.43 -4.26 14.26
CA VAL A 137 4.19 -5.69 14.56
C VAL A 137 4.69 -6.58 13.42
N ASP A 138 4.71 -6.02 12.20
CA ASP A 138 5.11 -6.68 10.96
C ASP A 138 6.58 -6.41 10.54
N ASP A 139 7.41 -5.83 11.42
CA ASP A 139 8.84 -5.56 11.16
C ASP A 139 9.74 -6.68 11.74
N ASN A 140 9.54 -7.91 11.31
CA ASN A 140 10.46 -9.01 11.55
C ASN A 140 10.86 -9.71 10.22
N LEU A 141 11.95 -10.46 10.27
CA LEU A 141 12.57 -11.05 9.08
C LEU A 141 11.68 -12.12 8.42
N GLU A 142 10.94 -12.88 9.20
CA GLU A 142 10.07 -13.95 8.73
C GLU A 142 8.82 -13.38 8.04
N VAL A 143 8.19 -12.40 8.68
CA VAL A 143 7.06 -11.65 8.09
C VAL A 143 7.50 -10.93 6.81
N LEU A 144 8.73 -10.39 6.78
CA LEU A 144 9.27 -9.79 5.55
C LEU A 144 9.37 -10.80 4.42
N LYS A 145 9.93 -11.98 4.68
CA LYS A 145 10.07 -13.04 3.67
C LYS A 145 8.70 -13.43 3.09
N ASN A 146 7.70 -13.62 3.95
CA ASN A 146 6.34 -13.91 3.52
C ASN A 146 5.78 -12.77 2.64
N ARG A 147 5.94 -11.53 3.05
CA ARG A 147 5.47 -10.35 2.27
C ARG A 147 6.18 -10.21 0.92
N LEU A 148 7.45 -10.57 0.85
CA LEU A 148 8.19 -10.56 -0.43
C LEU A 148 7.74 -11.69 -1.35
N LEU A 149 7.42 -12.87 -0.80
CA LEU A 149 6.85 -13.98 -1.56
C LEU A 149 5.47 -13.61 -2.11
N GLU A 150 4.59 -13.07 -1.26
CA GLU A 150 3.26 -12.60 -1.66
C GLU A 150 3.35 -11.49 -2.74
N TYR A 151 4.29 -10.56 -2.57
CA TYR A 151 4.53 -9.52 -3.56
C TYR A 151 5.00 -10.13 -4.90
N ALA A 152 5.97 -11.05 -4.88
CA ALA A 152 6.48 -11.67 -6.09
C ALA A 152 5.40 -12.42 -6.86
N VAL A 153 4.54 -13.19 -6.15
CA VAL A 153 3.43 -13.95 -6.76
C VAL A 153 2.38 -13.00 -7.33
N SER A 154 1.92 -12.03 -6.55
CA SER A 154 0.83 -11.13 -6.94
C SER A 154 1.25 -10.16 -8.04
N TYR A 155 2.50 -9.69 -7.99
CA TYR A 155 3.02 -8.67 -8.90
C TYR A 155 3.39 -9.22 -10.29
N THR A 156 3.85 -10.48 -10.40
CA THR A 156 4.08 -11.10 -11.69
C THR A 156 2.80 -11.18 -12.52
N HIS A 157 1.66 -11.37 -11.87
CA HIS A 157 0.36 -11.36 -12.54
C HIS A 157 -0.08 -9.95 -12.98
N LEU A 158 0.18 -8.91 -12.19
CA LEU A 158 -0.11 -7.53 -12.57
C LEU A 158 0.73 -7.10 -13.80
N ARG A 159 2.02 -7.39 -13.79
CA ARG A 159 2.94 -7.02 -14.88
C ARG A 159 2.67 -7.77 -16.19
N ALA A 160 2.15 -8.99 -16.13
CA ALA A 160 1.80 -9.77 -17.31
C ALA A 160 0.58 -9.22 -18.09
N HIS A 161 -0.22 -8.37 -17.45
CA HIS A 161 -1.43 -7.76 -18.01
C HIS A 161 -1.32 -6.27 -18.28
N GLU A 162 -0.21 -5.64 -17.92
CA GLU A 162 0.07 -4.25 -18.32
C GLU A 162 0.42 -4.24 -19.82
N THR A 163 -0.58 -3.91 -20.64
CA THR A 163 -0.32 -3.42 -22.00
C THR A 163 0.50 -2.15 -21.84
N PRO A 164 1.67 -2.00 -22.48
CA PRO A 164 2.47 -0.80 -22.35
C PRO A 164 1.65 0.38 -22.88
N CYS A 165 1.18 1.25 -21.99
CA CYS A 165 0.83 2.61 -22.36
C CYS A 165 2.13 3.28 -22.79
N HIS A 166 2.37 3.27 -24.09
CA HIS A 166 3.38 4.13 -24.68
C HIS A 166 2.90 5.58 -24.55
N LEU A 167 3.60 6.33 -23.68
CA LEU A 167 3.65 7.79 -23.79
C LEU A 167 4.52 8.17 -24.97
#